data_79bad2d39d7e1142a69f6692cdf1e8fb
#
_entry.id   79bad2d39d7e1142a69f6692cdf1e8fb
#
_cell.length_a   1.000
_cell.length_b   1.000
_cell.length_c   1.000
_cell.angle_alpha   90.00
_cell.angle_beta   90.00
_cell.angle_gamma   90.00
#
_symmetry.space_group_name_H-M   'P 1'
#
loop_
_entity.id
_entity.type
_entity.pdbx_description
1 polymer ?
#
loop_
_entity_poly.entity_id
_entity_poly.type
_entity_poly.pdbx_seq_one_letter_code
_entity_poly.pdbx_strand_id
1 'polypeptide(L)'
;MKIIDTIGFFGPTILLCMGIIVLWKQSKYFYGYVLFYGINTLINKLLKRAIREPRPKDGKNIMDFEKNIYEGIEEYGMPSGHAQSSFYSITYLYLVKENPIWLIMELFIASLTIYQRWSYNRHTAKQLMIGSMVGVVVGWASVTIINKYLTTQ
;
A
#
# COMPACT_ATOMS: atom_id res chain seq x y z
N MET A 1 -2.53 18.00 -15.49
CA MET A 1 -2.15 16.97 -14.47
C MET A 1 -0.66 16.69 -14.62
N LYS A 2 0.12 16.77 -13.55
CA LYS A 2 1.56 16.49 -13.64
C LYS A 2 1.79 14.98 -13.65
N ILE A 3 2.70 14.48 -14.47
CA ILE A 3 3.03 13.03 -14.56
C ILE A 3 3.35 12.45 -13.18
N ILE A 4 4.07 13.21 -12.36
CA ILE A 4 4.44 12.83 -10.98
C ILE A 4 3.19 12.54 -10.12
N ASP A 5 2.14 13.35 -10.23
CA ASP A 5 0.91 13.17 -9.46
C ASP A 5 0.18 11.89 -9.86
N THR A 6 0.20 11.58 -11.17
CA THR A 6 -0.39 10.33 -11.70
C THR A 6 0.37 9.11 -11.18
N ILE A 7 1.71 9.13 -11.25
CA ILE A 7 2.54 8.04 -10.71
C ILE A 7 2.28 7.88 -9.21
N GLY A 8 2.23 8.97 -8.46
CA GLY A 8 1.93 8.93 -7.02
C GLY A 8 0.56 8.35 -6.71
N PHE A 9 -0.46 8.69 -7.50
CA PHE A 9 -1.82 8.15 -7.33
C PHE A 9 -1.88 6.64 -7.61
N PHE A 10 -1.28 6.19 -8.71
CA PHE A 10 -1.25 4.78 -9.07
C PHE A 10 -0.11 3.99 -8.42
N GLY A 11 0.67 4.61 -7.53
CA GLY A 11 1.83 3.99 -6.90
C GLY A 11 1.56 2.61 -6.29
N PRO A 12 0.49 2.40 -5.48
CA PRO A 12 0.17 1.08 -4.96
C PRO A 12 -0.11 0.04 -6.05
N THR A 13 -0.76 0.45 -7.14
CA THR A 13 -1.05 -0.42 -8.29
C THR A 13 0.24 -0.76 -9.04
N ILE A 14 1.12 0.22 -9.23
CA ILE A 14 2.43 0.01 -9.86
C ILE A 14 3.25 -0.98 -9.04
N LEU A 15 3.32 -0.79 -7.72
CA LEU A 15 4.04 -1.69 -6.82
C LEU A 15 3.44 -3.09 -6.78
N LEU A 16 2.10 -3.21 -6.83
CA LEU A 16 1.42 -4.50 -6.96
C LEU A 16 1.83 -5.23 -8.24
N CYS A 17 1.78 -4.54 -9.38
CA CYS A 17 2.18 -5.11 -10.67
C CYS A 17 3.67 -5.51 -10.68
N MET A 18 4.54 -4.66 -10.13
CA MET A 18 5.97 -4.99 -9.97
C MET A 18 6.14 -6.27 -9.15
N GLY A 19 5.47 -6.39 -8.01
CA GLY A 19 5.52 -7.57 -7.17
C GLY A 19 5.07 -8.84 -7.89
N ILE A 20 3.99 -8.77 -8.65
CA ILE A 20 3.49 -9.86 -9.49
C ILE A 20 4.57 -10.30 -10.49
N ILE A 21 5.19 -9.35 -11.21
CA ILE A 21 6.22 -9.63 -12.21
C ILE A 21 7.47 -10.22 -11.57
N VAL A 22 7.95 -9.62 -10.48
CA VAL A 22 9.19 -10.03 -9.80
C VAL A 22 9.07 -11.43 -9.18
N LEU A 23 7.87 -11.79 -8.69
CA LEU A 23 7.62 -13.06 -7.99
C LEU A 23 7.08 -14.15 -8.92
N TRP A 24 6.84 -13.88 -10.22
CA TRP A 24 6.19 -14.81 -11.15
C TRP A 24 6.77 -16.23 -11.15
N LYS A 25 8.08 -16.35 -11.03
CA LYS A 25 8.78 -17.66 -11.02
C LYS A 25 8.91 -18.28 -9.62
N GLN A 26 8.40 -17.63 -8.58
CA GLN A 26 8.48 -18.08 -7.18
C GLN A 26 7.09 -18.35 -6.63
N SER A 27 6.47 -19.43 -7.08
CA SER A 27 5.03 -19.73 -6.88
C SER A 27 4.54 -19.52 -5.46
N LYS A 28 5.24 -20.00 -4.41
CA LYS A 28 4.81 -19.85 -3.02
C LYS A 28 4.76 -18.37 -2.60
N TYR A 29 5.76 -17.59 -2.96
CA TYR A 29 5.80 -16.16 -2.64
C TYR A 29 4.83 -15.35 -3.51
N PHE A 30 4.65 -15.75 -4.77
CA PHE A 30 3.68 -15.12 -5.67
C PHE A 30 2.25 -15.25 -5.14
N TYR A 31 1.78 -16.47 -4.85
CA TYR A 31 0.43 -16.69 -4.31
C TYR A 31 0.26 -16.06 -2.93
N GLY A 32 1.30 -16.15 -2.08
CA GLY A 32 1.31 -15.49 -0.79
C GLY A 32 1.20 -13.97 -0.91
N TYR A 33 1.95 -13.36 -1.83
CA TYR A 33 1.89 -11.92 -2.07
C TYR A 33 0.49 -11.44 -2.42
N VAL A 34 -0.16 -12.10 -3.39
CA VAL A 34 -1.51 -11.72 -3.85
C VAL A 34 -2.55 -11.95 -2.75
N LEU A 35 -2.49 -13.09 -2.07
CA LEU A 35 -3.41 -13.40 -0.96
C LEU A 35 -3.30 -12.37 0.16
N PHE A 36 -2.09 -12.12 0.65
CA PHE A 36 -1.87 -11.21 1.76
C PHE A 36 -2.04 -9.74 1.37
N TYR A 37 -1.90 -9.37 0.08
CA TYR A 37 -2.31 -8.05 -0.40
C TYR A 37 -3.82 -7.84 -0.24
N GLY A 38 -4.63 -8.85 -0.53
CA GLY A 38 -6.07 -8.84 -0.28
C GLY A 38 -6.38 -8.72 1.21
N ILE A 39 -5.70 -9.48 2.06
CA ILE A 39 -5.81 -9.41 3.53
C ILE A 39 -5.41 -8.01 4.04
N ASN A 40 -4.31 -7.45 3.53
CA ASN A 40 -3.87 -6.09 3.85
C ASN A 40 -4.95 -5.04 3.55
N THR A 41 -5.63 -5.18 2.41
CA THR A 41 -6.75 -4.30 2.02
C THR A 41 -7.93 -4.47 2.97
N LEU A 42 -8.25 -5.69 3.38
CA LEU A 42 -9.30 -5.97 4.36
C LEU A 42 -8.97 -5.37 5.72
N ILE A 43 -7.74 -5.55 6.22
CA ILE A 43 -7.26 -4.94 7.46
C ILE A 43 -7.42 -3.42 7.41
N ASN A 44 -7.06 -2.77 6.28
CA ASN A 44 -7.25 -1.33 6.12
C ASN A 44 -8.72 -0.91 6.32
N LYS A 45 -9.65 -1.62 5.67
CA LYS A 45 -11.09 -1.34 5.79
C LYS A 45 -11.61 -1.55 7.22
N LEU A 46 -11.15 -2.60 7.89
CA LEU A 46 -11.52 -2.86 9.29
C LEU A 46 -11.00 -1.77 10.23
N LEU A 47 -9.74 -1.36 10.07
CA LEU A 47 -9.16 -0.27 10.85
C LEU A 47 -9.87 1.06 10.61
N LYS A 48 -10.24 1.38 9.37
CA LYS A 48 -11.04 2.57 9.06
C LYS A 48 -12.38 2.57 9.79
N ARG A 49 -13.07 1.42 9.79
CA ARG A 49 -14.35 1.27 10.52
C ARG A 49 -14.21 1.42 12.03
N ALA A 50 -13.09 0.95 12.59
CA ALA A 50 -12.83 1.04 14.02
C ALA A 50 -12.41 2.45 14.47
N ILE A 51 -11.47 3.06 13.73
CA ILE A 51 -10.87 4.35 14.11
C ILE A 51 -11.76 5.54 13.75
N ARG A 52 -12.42 5.50 12.59
CA ARG A 52 -13.34 6.52 12.07
C ARG A 52 -12.78 7.94 12.02
N GLU A 53 -11.45 8.10 11.88
CA GLU A 53 -10.84 9.42 11.77
C GLU A 53 -11.13 10.01 10.38
N PRO A 54 -11.74 11.21 10.28
CA PRO A 54 -12.11 11.81 9.01
C PRO A 54 -10.88 12.22 8.20
N ARG A 55 -11.07 12.38 6.89
CA ARG A 55 -10.08 13.00 6.01
C ARG A 55 -10.03 14.52 6.23
N PRO A 56 -8.93 15.19 5.81
CA PRO A 56 -8.91 16.65 5.69
C PRO A 56 -10.07 17.16 4.80
N LYS A 57 -10.67 18.29 5.17
CA LYS A 57 -11.89 18.83 4.53
C LYS A 57 -11.68 19.27 3.07
N ASP A 58 -10.47 19.77 2.74
CA ASP A 58 -10.18 20.39 1.44
C ASP A 58 -9.40 19.45 0.51
N GLY A 59 -9.72 18.16 0.55
CA GLY A 59 -9.06 17.15 -0.27
C GLY A 59 -9.37 17.31 -1.76
N LYS A 60 -8.32 17.41 -2.60
CA LYS A 60 -8.43 17.55 -4.06
C LYS A 60 -8.45 16.18 -4.73
N ASN A 61 -9.28 16.02 -5.76
CA ASN A 61 -9.29 14.84 -6.61
C ASN A 61 -8.29 15.01 -7.77
N ILE A 62 -7.63 13.93 -8.16
CA ILE A 62 -6.83 13.87 -9.39
C ILE A 62 -7.73 13.50 -10.56
N MET A 63 -8.61 12.53 -10.35
CA MET A 63 -9.50 11.98 -11.36
C MET A 63 -10.96 12.25 -10.98
N ASP A 64 -11.82 12.44 -11.97
CA ASP A 64 -13.25 12.69 -11.74
C ASP A 64 -13.95 11.54 -11.04
N PHE A 65 -13.52 10.30 -11.29
CA PHE A 65 -14.11 9.13 -10.63
C PHE A 65 -13.83 9.07 -9.12
N GLU A 66 -12.81 9.78 -8.61
CA GLU A 66 -12.53 9.84 -7.18
C GLU A 66 -13.69 10.47 -6.38
N LYS A 67 -14.52 11.29 -7.00
CA LYS A 67 -15.65 11.97 -6.33
C LYS A 67 -16.63 10.98 -5.70
N ASN A 68 -16.81 9.83 -6.34
CA ASN A 68 -17.79 8.82 -5.93
C ASN A 68 -17.15 7.67 -5.10
N ILE A 69 -15.82 7.61 -5.00
CA ILE A 69 -15.12 6.55 -4.25
C ILE A 69 -15.11 6.81 -2.75
N TYR A 70 -15.16 8.10 -2.34
CA TYR A 70 -14.99 8.50 -0.94
C TYR A 70 -16.30 8.55 -0.16
N GLU A 71 -17.22 7.61 -0.46
CA GLU A 71 -18.44 7.39 0.30
C GLU A 71 -18.30 6.18 1.24
N GLY A 72 -19.05 6.17 2.32
CA GLY A 72 -19.05 5.08 3.28
C GLY A 72 -17.71 4.89 3.99
N ILE A 73 -17.08 3.72 3.90
CA ILE A 73 -15.82 3.43 4.63
C ILE A 73 -14.65 4.27 4.11
N GLU A 74 -14.66 4.63 2.85
CA GLU A 74 -13.60 5.42 2.23
C GLU A 74 -13.65 6.91 2.61
N GLU A 75 -14.73 7.36 3.26
CA GLU A 75 -14.81 8.65 3.93
C GLU A 75 -13.75 8.81 5.03
N TYR A 76 -13.40 7.70 5.71
CA TYR A 76 -12.39 7.74 6.76
C TYR A 76 -10.97 7.75 6.19
N GLY A 77 -10.13 8.58 6.80
CA GLY A 77 -8.74 8.79 6.38
C GLY A 77 -7.72 7.87 7.06
N MET A 78 -8.03 7.31 8.23
CA MET A 78 -7.08 6.55 9.05
C MET A 78 -7.37 5.05 9.05
N PRO A 79 -6.37 4.21 8.71
CA PRO A 79 -5.08 4.54 8.10
C PRO A 79 -5.17 4.80 6.59
N SER A 80 -4.16 5.47 6.01
CA SER A 80 -4.08 5.67 4.57
C SER A 80 -3.89 4.35 3.84
N GLY A 81 -4.85 3.97 2.98
CA GLY A 81 -4.77 2.73 2.20
C GLY A 81 -3.64 2.74 1.17
N HIS A 82 -3.37 3.89 0.52
CA HIS A 82 -2.27 4.04 -0.41
C HIS A 82 -0.91 3.82 0.25
N ALA A 83 -0.68 4.45 1.41
CA ALA A 83 0.55 4.27 2.17
C ALA A 83 0.69 2.82 2.65
N GLN A 84 -0.38 2.24 3.20
CA GLN A 84 -0.39 0.87 3.70
C GLN A 84 -0.06 -0.15 2.60
N SER A 85 -0.70 -0.06 1.44
CA SER A 85 -0.45 -0.99 0.34
C SER A 85 0.94 -0.83 -0.28
N SER A 86 1.45 0.40 -0.38
CA SER A 86 2.82 0.63 -0.85
C SER A 86 3.86 0.00 0.07
N PHE A 87 3.75 0.26 1.38
CA PHE A 87 4.73 -0.27 2.34
C PHE A 87 4.57 -1.78 2.60
N TYR A 88 3.38 -2.34 2.42
CA TYR A 88 3.21 -3.79 2.34
C TYR A 88 4.04 -4.39 1.20
N SER A 89 3.90 -3.84 -0.02
CA SER A 89 4.64 -4.34 -1.19
C SER A 89 6.14 -4.24 -1.00
N ILE A 90 6.64 -3.08 -0.58
CA ILE A 90 8.07 -2.85 -0.31
C ILE A 90 8.61 -3.87 0.68
N THR A 91 7.94 -4.02 1.83
CA THR A 91 8.41 -4.92 2.89
C THR A 91 8.40 -6.38 2.43
N TYR A 92 7.31 -6.80 1.77
CA TYR A 92 7.20 -8.17 1.28
C TYR A 92 8.29 -8.49 0.25
N LEU A 93 8.45 -7.63 -0.76
CA LEU A 93 9.42 -7.85 -1.84
C LEU A 93 10.86 -7.78 -1.35
N TYR A 94 11.17 -6.84 -0.46
CA TYR A 94 12.51 -6.74 0.14
C TYR A 94 12.87 -8.00 0.92
N LEU A 95 11.97 -8.52 1.76
CA LEU A 95 12.22 -9.74 2.56
C LEU A 95 12.34 -11.01 1.72
N VAL A 96 11.77 -11.03 0.51
CA VAL A 96 11.86 -12.19 -0.39
C VAL A 96 13.04 -12.09 -1.35
N LYS A 97 13.41 -10.89 -1.77
CA LYS A 97 14.43 -10.70 -2.84
C LYS A 97 15.76 -10.20 -2.32
N GLU A 98 15.78 -9.51 -1.16
CA GLU A 98 16.97 -8.90 -0.55
C GLU A 98 17.79 -8.04 -1.54
N ASN A 99 17.12 -7.42 -2.50
CA ASN A 99 17.77 -6.68 -3.57
C ASN A 99 17.64 -5.17 -3.34
N PRO A 100 18.74 -4.45 -3.08
CA PRO A 100 18.71 -3.03 -2.77
C PRO A 100 18.27 -2.15 -3.94
N ILE A 101 18.46 -2.59 -5.19
CA ILE A 101 18.05 -1.80 -6.37
C ILE A 101 16.52 -1.76 -6.44
N TRP A 102 15.86 -2.90 -6.26
CA TRP A 102 14.40 -2.97 -6.19
C TRP A 102 13.87 -2.12 -5.04
N LEU A 103 14.48 -2.23 -3.85
CA LEU A 103 14.10 -1.44 -2.68
C LEU A 103 14.15 0.07 -2.98
N ILE A 104 15.21 0.55 -3.62
CA ILE A 104 15.33 1.99 -3.96
C ILE A 104 14.23 2.42 -4.93
N MET A 105 13.93 1.62 -5.96
CA MET A 105 12.86 1.92 -6.92
C MET A 105 11.48 1.95 -6.24
N GLU A 106 11.21 0.99 -5.38
CA GLU A 106 9.94 0.90 -4.64
C GLU A 106 9.78 2.05 -3.66
N LEU A 107 10.83 2.41 -2.92
CA LEU A 107 10.83 3.57 -2.02
C LEU A 107 10.62 4.88 -2.78
N PHE A 108 11.18 5.01 -3.98
CA PHE A 108 10.93 6.17 -4.83
C PHE A 108 9.45 6.29 -5.21
N ILE A 109 8.82 5.19 -5.69
CA ILE A 109 7.39 5.17 -6.03
C ILE A 109 6.53 5.46 -4.80
N ALA A 110 6.84 4.84 -3.64
CA ALA A 110 6.11 5.08 -2.40
C ALA A 110 6.24 6.54 -1.93
N SER A 111 7.42 7.16 -2.08
CA SER A 111 7.63 8.56 -1.75
C SER A 111 6.75 9.47 -2.60
N LEU A 112 6.62 9.20 -3.91
CA LEU A 112 5.70 9.91 -4.79
C LEU A 112 4.24 9.72 -4.37
N THR A 113 3.89 8.49 -3.93
CA THR A 113 2.54 8.19 -3.42
C THR A 113 2.24 9.00 -2.15
N ILE A 114 3.14 8.98 -1.17
CA ILE A 114 3.01 9.73 0.08
C ILE A 114 2.89 11.23 -0.20
N TYR A 115 3.81 11.77 -1.03
CA TYR A 115 3.81 13.17 -1.43
C TYR A 115 2.50 13.57 -2.09
N GLN A 116 2.01 12.78 -3.04
CA GLN A 116 0.77 13.04 -3.74
C GLN A 116 -0.43 13.06 -2.79
N ARG A 117 -0.58 12.07 -1.92
CA ARG A 117 -1.67 12.01 -0.94
C ARG A 117 -1.64 13.17 0.06
N TRP A 118 -0.47 13.62 0.43
CA TRP A 118 -0.28 14.76 1.32
C TRP A 118 -0.54 16.09 0.61
N SER A 119 0.08 16.32 -0.57
CA SER A 119 -0.05 17.58 -1.33
C SER A 119 -1.47 17.84 -1.84
N TYR A 120 -2.24 16.77 -2.09
CA TYR A 120 -3.66 16.86 -2.47
C TYR A 120 -4.60 16.90 -1.25
N ASN A 121 -4.05 17.04 -0.05
CA ASN A 121 -4.82 17.10 1.20
C ASN A 121 -5.80 15.93 1.38
N ARG A 122 -5.43 14.73 0.87
CA ARG A 122 -6.25 13.51 0.98
C ARG A 122 -6.03 12.77 2.29
N HIS A 123 -4.85 12.98 2.90
CA HIS A 123 -4.49 12.40 4.19
C HIS A 123 -3.58 13.35 4.98
N THR A 124 -3.69 13.31 6.30
CA THR A 124 -2.72 13.95 7.20
C THR A 124 -1.42 13.15 7.24
N ALA A 125 -0.31 13.79 7.67
CA ALA A 125 0.96 13.09 7.88
C ALA A 125 0.81 11.90 8.84
N LYS A 126 0.01 12.05 9.91
CA LYS A 126 -0.30 10.97 10.87
C LYS A 126 -0.98 9.78 10.18
N GLN A 127 -1.98 10.02 9.33
CA GLN A 127 -2.70 8.97 8.60
C GLN A 127 -1.80 8.22 7.63
N LEU A 128 -0.87 8.92 6.97
CA LEU A 128 0.13 8.32 6.09
C LEU A 128 1.13 7.48 6.87
N MET A 129 1.67 8.02 7.97
CA MET A 129 2.63 7.31 8.82
C MET A 129 2.04 6.02 9.40
N ILE A 130 0.85 6.08 10.00
CA ILE A 130 0.17 4.89 10.53
C ILE A 130 -0.12 3.87 9.42
N GLY A 131 -0.56 4.34 8.24
CA GLY A 131 -0.75 3.46 7.08
C GLY A 131 0.54 2.74 6.70
N SER A 132 1.66 3.47 6.59
CA SER A 132 2.98 2.88 6.30
C SER A 132 3.39 1.83 7.34
N MET A 133 3.23 2.13 8.62
CA MET A 133 3.57 1.19 9.71
C MET A 133 2.74 -0.09 9.64
N VAL A 134 1.43 0.02 9.42
CA VAL A 134 0.55 -1.15 9.26
C VAL A 134 0.98 -1.98 8.06
N GLY A 135 1.31 -1.33 6.93
CA GLY A 135 1.81 -2.00 5.73
C GLY A 135 3.09 -2.80 5.99
N VAL A 136 4.06 -2.21 6.69
CA VAL A 136 5.31 -2.88 7.10
C VAL A 136 5.01 -4.11 7.97
N VAL A 137 4.18 -3.97 8.99
CA VAL A 137 3.84 -5.07 9.91
C VAL A 137 3.15 -6.21 9.16
N VAL A 138 2.17 -5.90 8.29
CA VAL A 138 1.46 -6.92 7.52
C VAL A 138 2.40 -7.60 6.51
N GLY A 139 3.26 -6.84 5.82
CA GLY A 139 4.25 -7.39 4.88
C GLY A 139 5.23 -8.35 5.57
N TRP A 140 5.77 -7.95 6.71
CA TRP A 140 6.65 -8.79 7.52
C TRP A 140 5.96 -10.07 8.02
N ALA A 141 4.77 -9.93 8.60
CA ALA A 141 3.99 -11.07 9.09
C ALA A 141 3.66 -12.05 7.96
N SER A 142 3.32 -11.55 6.78
CA SER A 142 3.00 -12.37 5.60
C SER A 142 4.18 -13.26 5.19
N VAL A 143 5.37 -12.70 5.04
CA VAL A 143 6.58 -13.46 4.67
C VAL A 143 6.94 -14.46 5.77
N THR A 144 6.83 -14.06 7.03
CA THR A 144 7.09 -14.96 8.19
C THR A 144 6.15 -16.17 8.18
N ILE A 145 4.85 -15.96 7.94
CA ILE A 145 3.85 -17.03 7.84
C ILE A 145 4.18 -17.98 6.67
N ILE A 146 4.48 -17.41 5.49
CA ILE A 146 4.82 -18.20 4.30
C ILE A 146 6.07 -19.05 4.55
N ASN A 147 7.11 -18.47 5.13
CA ASN A 147 8.34 -19.20 5.45
C ASN A 147 8.10 -20.32 6.45
N LYS A 148 7.31 -20.07 7.48
CA LYS A 148 7.01 -21.06 8.53
C LYS A 148 6.19 -22.25 8.01
N TYR A 149 5.16 -22.00 7.20
CA TYR A 149 4.17 -23.02 6.85
C TYR A 149 4.31 -23.59 5.43
N LEU A 150 5.00 -22.91 4.52
CA LEU A 150 5.18 -23.35 3.14
C LEU A 150 6.62 -23.77 2.80
N THR A 151 7.54 -23.81 3.78
CA THR A 151 8.93 -24.24 3.58
C THR A 151 9.16 -25.67 4.12
N THR A 152 8.13 -26.33 4.64
CA THR A 152 8.19 -27.69 5.23
C THR A 152 7.87 -28.79 4.21
N GLN A 153 8.21 -28.57 2.91
CA GLN A 153 8.19 -29.65 1.90
C GLN A 153 9.48 -29.66 1.10
#